data_d30b396830c1cd4ef5dee3709a273815
#
_entry.id   d30b396830c1cd4ef5dee3709a273815
#
_cell.length_a   1.000
_cell.length_b   1.000
_cell.length_c   1.000
_cell.angle_alpha   90.00
_cell.angle_beta   90.00
_cell.angle_gamma   90.00
#
_symmetry.space_group_name_H-M   'P 1'
#
loop_
_entity.id
_entity.type
_entity.pdbx_description
1 polymer ?
#
loop_
_entity_poly.entity_id
_entity_poly.type
_entity_poly.pdbx_seq_one_letter_code
_entity_poly.pdbx_strand_id
1 'polypeptide(L)'
;ERCRLYALLDAPTLAGVLEYTEDDMPTYLEELGIRKKLEILPLLDPSTAADYLKGLERAQRSALVDLMDDDVKRDLSFLSSFDEDEIGSRMTTDFVSIRADMTVRQAMKELIRQAADTDNISTLYAVDANGVLAGAIDLKELIIARETTALDDILMTSYPYVYADELVEDCVERIRAYSEDSIPVLNADNRLCGALTAQVVAELVADELGED
;
A
#
# COMPACT_ATOMS: atom_id res chain seq x y z
N GLU A 1 31.66 -8.77 0.10
CA GLU A 1 31.79 -7.30 0.37
C GLU A 1 30.45 -6.69 0.75
N ARG A 2 29.33 -7.00 0.05
CA ARG A 2 27.96 -6.49 0.34
C ARG A 2 27.51 -6.78 1.78
N CYS A 3 27.66 -8.00 2.29
CA CYS A 3 27.27 -8.35 3.67
C CYS A 3 27.97 -7.51 4.75
N ARG A 4 29.17 -6.97 4.47
CA ARG A 4 29.85 -6.04 5.37
C ARG A 4 29.23 -4.64 5.33
N LEU A 5 28.76 -4.20 4.17
CA LEU A 5 28.02 -2.94 4.01
C LEU A 5 26.68 -3.02 4.74
N TYR A 6 25.94 -4.11 4.58
CA TYR A 6 24.66 -4.32 5.26
C TYR A 6 24.79 -4.29 6.80
N ALA A 7 25.93 -4.72 7.34
CA ALA A 7 26.19 -4.65 8.78
C ALA A 7 26.50 -3.23 9.30
N LEU A 8 26.86 -2.31 8.40
CA LEU A 8 27.18 -0.90 8.74
C LEU A 8 25.97 0.04 8.60
N LEU A 9 24.96 -0.36 7.82
CA LEU A 9 23.77 0.42 7.59
C LEU A 9 22.72 0.15 8.68
N ASP A 10 22.04 1.20 9.13
CA ASP A 10 20.83 1.05 9.92
C ASP A 10 19.69 0.46 9.07
N ALA A 11 18.65 -0.03 9.73
CA ALA A 11 17.56 -0.73 9.05
C ALA A 11 16.82 0.18 8.05
N PRO A 12 16.44 1.44 8.38
CA PRO A 12 15.75 2.31 7.43
C PRO A 12 16.59 2.63 6.18
N THR A 13 17.87 2.93 6.35
CA THR A 13 18.76 3.21 5.20
C THR A 13 18.92 1.97 4.32
N LEU A 14 19.04 0.79 4.92
CA LEU A 14 19.17 -0.45 4.17
C LEU A 14 17.87 -0.82 3.45
N ALA A 15 16.70 -0.62 4.07
CA ALA A 15 15.40 -0.81 3.42
C ALA A 15 15.28 0.06 2.15
N GLY A 16 15.53 1.36 2.24
CA GLY A 16 15.47 2.25 1.08
C GLY A 16 16.49 1.90 -0.02
N VAL A 17 17.69 1.39 0.34
CA VAL A 17 18.66 0.89 -0.66
C VAL A 17 18.13 -0.36 -1.35
N LEU A 18 17.49 -1.27 -0.62
CA LEU A 18 16.95 -2.52 -1.16
C LEU A 18 15.78 -2.25 -2.11
N GLU A 19 14.86 -1.38 -1.75
CA GLU A 19 13.74 -0.97 -2.62
C GLU A 19 14.23 -0.38 -3.95
N TYR A 20 15.32 0.38 -3.92
CA TYR A 20 15.92 0.94 -5.14
C TYR A 20 16.57 -0.11 -6.06
N THR A 21 16.77 -1.35 -5.58
CA THR A 21 17.41 -2.43 -6.36
C THR A 21 16.41 -3.36 -7.05
N GLU A 22 15.10 -3.11 -6.90
CA GLU A 22 13.98 -3.80 -7.56
C GLU A 22 14.22 -5.32 -7.78
N ASP A 23 14.56 -5.74 -9.00
CA ASP A 23 14.73 -7.14 -9.40
C ASP A 23 15.78 -7.93 -8.58
N ASP A 24 16.81 -7.27 -8.07
CA ASP A 24 17.88 -7.91 -7.29
C ASP A 24 17.55 -8.00 -5.78
N MET A 25 16.52 -7.31 -5.31
CA MET A 25 16.18 -7.22 -3.88
C MET A 25 15.97 -8.59 -3.21
N PRO A 26 15.23 -9.56 -3.80
CA PRO A 26 15.06 -10.88 -3.19
C PRO A 26 16.40 -11.57 -2.93
N THR A 27 17.33 -11.49 -3.88
CA THR A 27 18.69 -12.06 -3.76
C THR A 27 19.46 -11.40 -2.62
N TYR A 28 19.33 -10.08 -2.46
CA TYR A 28 20.03 -9.34 -1.40
C TYR A 28 19.42 -9.60 -0.03
N LEU A 29 18.11 -9.73 0.05
CA LEU A 29 17.43 -10.14 1.28
C LEU A 29 17.85 -11.55 1.72
N GLU A 30 18.08 -12.49 0.81
CA GLU A 30 18.56 -13.83 1.16
C GLU A 30 19.96 -13.83 1.78
N GLU A 31 20.81 -12.87 1.42
CA GLU A 31 22.13 -12.70 2.03
C GLU A 31 22.07 -12.24 3.51
N LEU A 32 20.91 -11.73 3.95
CA LEU A 32 20.74 -11.23 5.31
C LEU A 32 20.38 -12.33 6.31
N GLY A 33 20.91 -12.21 7.51
CA GLY A 33 20.47 -13.04 8.64
C GLY A 33 19.03 -12.74 9.08
N ILE A 34 18.38 -13.73 9.68
CA ILE A 34 16.97 -13.66 10.09
C ILE A 34 16.63 -12.40 10.92
N ARG A 35 17.49 -12.00 11.84
CA ARG A 35 17.31 -10.78 12.65
C ARG A 35 17.20 -9.53 11.78
N LYS A 36 18.10 -9.41 10.79
CA LYS A 36 18.13 -8.24 9.92
C LYS A 36 16.92 -8.21 8.98
N LYS A 37 16.47 -9.38 8.51
CA LYS A 37 15.22 -9.52 7.74
C LYS A 37 14.02 -9.03 8.55
N LEU A 38 13.91 -9.42 9.82
CA LEU A 38 12.82 -8.98 10.71
C LEU A 38 12.84 -7.47 11.02
N GLU A 39 14.02 -6.83 10.98
CA GLU A 39 14.15 -5.38 11.13
C GLU A 39 13.78 -4.62 9.84
N ILE A 40 13.99 -5.22 8.67
CA ILE A 40 13.86 -4.56 7.37
C ILE A 40 12.49 -4.78 6.75
N LEU A 41 11.95 -6.01 6.78
CA LEU A 41 10.68 -6.34 6.12
C LEU A 41 9.51 -5.42 6.52
N PRO A 42 9.36 -4.99 7.79
CA PRO A 42 8.33 -4.03 8.16
C PRO A 42 8.55 -2.59 7.65
N LEU A 43 9.74 -2.30 7.12
CA LEU A 43 10.12 -0.97 6.61
C LEU A 43 10.06 -0.90 5.08
N LEU A 44 9.92 -2.03 4.40
CA LEU A 44 9.68 -2.09 2.96
C LEU A 44 8.22 -1.76 2.65
N ASP A 45 7.96 -1.37 1.40
CA ASP A 45 6.59 -1.32 0.92
C ASP A 45 5.89 -2.67 1.18
N PRO A 46 4.65 -2.67 1.72
CA PRO A 46 3.96 -3.90 2.10
C PRO A 46 3.76 -4.90 0.97
N SER A 47 3.53 -4.45 -0.28
CA SER A 47 3.41 -5.34 -1.45
C SER A 47 4.75 -6.01 -1.75
N THR A 48 5.83 -5.26 -1.77
CA THR A 48 7.20 -5.72 -1.97
C THR A 48 7.61 -6.77 -0.92
N ALA A 49 7.30 -6.51 0.36
CA ALA A 49 7.56 -7.46 1.44
C ALA A 49 6.73 -8.74 1.30
N ALA A 50 5.46 -8.62 0.87
CA ALA A 50 4.58 -9.76 0.63
C ALA A 50 5.08 -10.63 -0.53
N ASP A 51 5.53 -10.03 -1.63
CA ASP A 51 6.07 -10.76 -2.80
C ASP A 51 7.37 -11.48 -2.46
N TYR A 52 8.25 -10.87 -1.68
CA TYR A 52 9.42 -11.58 -1.14
C TYR A 52 9.01 -12.81 -0.33
N LEU A 53 8.00 -12.68 0.54
CA LEU A 53 7.51 -13.80 1.35
C LEU A 53 6.87 -14.89 0.50
N LYS A 54 6.15 -14.56 -0.58
CA LYS A 54 5.58 -15.54 -1.54
C LYS A 54 6.69 -16.37 -2.21
N GLY A 55 7.80 -15.74 -2.58
CA GLY A 55 8.95 -16.40 -3.20
C GLY A 55 9.71 -17.38 -2.29
N LEU A 56 9.52 -17.33 -0.95
CA LEU A 56 10.18 -18.21 -0.01
C LEU A 56 9.51 -19.59 0.08
N GLU A 57 10.32 -20.61 0.36
CA GLU A 57 9.80 -21.93 0.74
C GLU A 57 8.89 -21.82 1.98
N ARG A 58 7.82 -22.63 2.02
CA ARG A 58 6.80 -22.60 3.07
C ARG A 58 7.37 -22.60 4.50
N ALA A 59 8.42 -23.39 4.74
CA ALA A 59 9.05 -23.49 6.05
C ALA A 59 9.78 -22.20 6.45
N GLN A 60 10.49 -21.58 5.50
CA GLN A 60 11.20 -20.31 5.71
C GLN A 60 10.23 -19.15 5.93
N ARG A 61 9.19 -19.07 5.10
CA ARG A 61 8.11 -18.08 5.24
C ARG A 61 7.45 -18.18 6.61
N SER A 62 7.02 -19.37 7.02
CA SER A 62 6.37 -19.56 8.33
C SER A 62 7.29 -19.14 9.48
N ALA A 63 8.58 -19.50 9.42
CA ALA A 63 9.55 -19.15 10.46
C ALA A 63 9.79 -17.62 10.56
N LEU A 64 9.76 -16.89 9.44
CA LEU A 64 9.87 -15.44 9.44
C LEU A 64 8.59 -14.77 9.97
N VAL A 65 7.45 -15.16 9.43
CA VAL A 65 6.15 -14.58 9.78
C VAL A 65 5.82 -14.83 11.26
N ASP A 66 6.16 -15.99 11.82
CA ASP A 66 5.91 -16.31 13.24
C ASP A 66 6.73 -15.44 14.20
N LEU A 67 7.80 -14.83 13.75
CA LEU A 67 8.67 -13.93 14.53
C LEU A 67 8.35 -12.44 14.34
N MET A 68 7.43 -12.09 13.45
CA MET A 68 7.00 -10.71 13.20
C MET A 68 5.97 -10.25 14.24
N ASP A 69 5.86 -8.93 14.40
CA ASP A 69 4.79 -8.32 15.19
C ASP A 69 3.42 -8.62 14.59
N ASP A 70 2.39 -8.75 15.43
CA ASP A 70 1.04 -9.20 15.03
C ASP A 70 0.40 -8.32 13.95
N ASP A 71 0.67 -7.01 13.94
CA ASP A 71 0.13 -6.08 12.94
C ASP A 71 0.79 -6.32 11.58
N VAL A 72 2.14 -6.36 11.53
CA VAL A 72 2.90 -6.65 10.31
C VAL A 72 2.55 -8.04 9.75
N LYS A 73 2.44 -9.03 10.63
CA LYS A 73 2.02 -10.39 10.27
C LYS A 73 0.65 -10.41 9.60
N ARG A 74 -0.31 -9.65 10.10
CA ARG A 74 -1.67 -9.58 9.57
C ARG A 74 -1.66 -8.98 8.17
N ASP A 75 -0.99 -7.84 8.00
CA ASP A 75 -0.94 -7.11 6.73
C ASP A 75 -0.22 -7.91 5.64
N LEU A 76 0.94 -8.47 5.93
CA LEU A 76 1.68 -9.31 4.99
C LEU A 76 0.95 -10.62 4.65
N SER A 77 0.26 -11.23 5.64
CA SER A 77 -0.55 -12.43 5.38
C SER A 77 -1.76 -12.11 4.50
N PHE A 78 -2.36 -10.94 4.67
CA PHE A 78 -3.47 -10.46 3.85
C PHE A 78 -3.01 -10.24 2.40
N LEU A 79 -1.95 -9.47 2.17
CA LEU A 79 -1.41 -9.23 0.82
C LEU A 79 -0.94 -10.52 0.13
N SER A 80 -0.33 -11.43 0.90
CA SER A 80 0.13 -12.72 0.37
C SER A 80 -1.00 -13.70 0.05
N SER A 81 -2.25 -13.38 0.36
CA SER A 81 -3.41 -14.25 0.08
C SER A 81 -3.94 -14.10 -1.35
N PHE A 82 -3.56 -13.04 -2.04
CA PHE A 82 -3.95 -12.79 -3.43
C PHE A 82 -3.01 -13.48 -4.41
N ASP A 83 -3.56 -13.95 -5.53
CA ASP A 83 -2.79 -14.50 -6.64
C ASP A 83 -2.05 -13.38 -7.39
N GLU A 84 -0.97 -13.70 -8.11
CA GLU A 84 -0.11 -12.69 -8.78
C GLU A 84 -0.83 -11.88 -9.87
N ASP A 85 -1.88 -12.43 -10.44
CA ASP A 85 -2.73 -11.83 -11.46
C ASP A 85 -3.93 -11.04 -10.89
N GLU A 86 -4.13 -11.05 -9.57
CA GLU A 86 -5.17 -10.27 -8.90
C GLU A 86 -4.67 -8.87 -8.49
N ILE A 87 -5.57 -7.88 -8.53
CA ILE A 87 -5.29 -6.49 -8.09
C ILE A 87 -4.78 -6.44 -6.65
N GLY A 88 -5.30 -7.30 -5.77
CA GLY A 88 -4.88 -7.39 -4.38
C GLY A 88 -3.41 -7.71 -4.18
N SER A 89 -2.75 -8.35 -5.16
CA SER A 89 -1.32 -8.62 -5.11
C SER A 89 -0.46 -7.38 -5.38
N ARG A 90 -1.04 -6.36 -6.02
CA ARG A 90 -0.36 -5.13 -6.46
C ARG A 90 -0.70 -3.91 -5.61
N MET A 91 -1.65 -4.02 -4.67
CA MET A 91 -2.05 -2.92 -3.82
C MET A 91 -1.07 -2.71 -2.67
N THR A 92 -1.00 -1.45 -2.19
CA THR A 92 -0.37 -1.12 -0.92
C THR A 92 -1.41 -0.95 0.18
N THR A 93 -1.03 -1.23 1.42
CA THR A 93 -1.81 -0.87 2.62
C THR A 93 -1.36 0.48 3.19
N ASP A 94 -0.36 1.13 2.58
CA ASP A 94 0.13 2.45 2.94
C ASP A 94 -0.74 3.54 2.31
N PHE A 95 -1.80 3.95 3.01
CA PHE A 95 -2.70 5.03 2.62
C PHE A 95 -3.39 5.66 3.83
N VAL A 96 -3.85 6.90 3.68
CA VAL A 96 -4.59 7.60 4.73
C VAL A 96 -6.09 7.31 4.61
N SER A 97 -6.69 6.79 5.69
CA SER A 97 -8.15 6.65 5.80
C SER A 97 -8.70 7.47 6.96
N ILE A 98 -9.85 8.11 6.71
CA ILE A 98 -10.55 8.97 7.68
C ILE A 98 -12.04 8.61 7.72
N ARG A 99 -12.72 8.99 8.80
CA ARG A 99 -14.16 8.82 8.92
C ARG A 99 -14.88 9.90 8.14
N ALA A 100 -15.86 9.52 7.32
CA ALA A 100 -16.65 10.44 6.51
C ALA A 100 -17.48 11.44 7.35
N ASP A 101 -17.84 11.06 8.59
CA ASP A 101 -18.62 11.90 9.51
C ASP A 101 -17.80 12.96 10.28
N MET A 102 -16.50 13.10 9.96
CA MET A 102 -15.61 14.09 10.57
C MET A 102 -15.82 15.50 9.98
N THR A 103 -15.34 16.51 10.73
CA THR A 103 -15.09 17.84 10.19
C THR A 103 -13.69 17.93 9.62
N VAL A 104 -13.41 18.94 8.78
CA VAL A 104 -12.05 19.22 8.24
C VAL A 104 -11.00 19.27 9.35
N ARG A 105 -11.30 19.91 10.49
CA ARG A 105 -10.39 19.97 11.65
C ARG A 105 -10.04 18.57 12.20
N GLN A 106 -11.03 17.69 12.30
CA GLN A 106 -10.83 16.33 12.81
C GLN A 106 -10.03 15.48 11.81
N ALA A 107 -10.39 15.57 10.53
CA ALA A 107 -9.68 14.89 9.45
C ALA A 107 -8.21 15.33 9.35
N MET A 108 -7.92 16.63 9.49
CA MET A 108 -6.54 17.14 9.51
C MET A 108 -5.73 16.59 10.69
N LYS A 109 -6.33 16.44 11.86
CA LYS A 109 -5.65 15.82 13.01
C LYS A 109 -5.35 14.34 12.76
N GLU A 110 -6.30 13.64 12.15
CA GLU A 110 -6.15 12.23 11.82
C GLU A 110 -5.09 12.04 10.73
N LEU A 111 -5.07 12.88 9.70
CA LEU A 111 -4.02 12.91 8.69
C LEU A 111 -2.64 13.11 9.32
N ILE A 112 -2.46 14.11 10.19
CA ILE A 112 -1.16 14.38 10.85
C ILE A 112 -0.71 13.16 11.68
N ARG A 113 -1.64 12.46 12.31
CA ARG A 113 -1.35 11.26 13.09
C ARG A 113 -0.85 10.11 12.20
N GLN A 114 -1.50 9.89 11.05
CA GLN A 114 -1.16 8.81 10.11
C GLN A 114 0.07 9.15 9.26
N ALA A 115 0.25 10.41 8.86
CA ALA A 115 1.36 10.86 8.02
C ALA A 115 2.76 10.68 8.62
N ALA A 116 2.86 10.30 9.90
CA ALA A 116 4.14 9.92 10.51
C ALA A 116 4.64 8.54 10.02
N ASP A 117 3.70 7.68 9.62
CA ASP A 117 3.94 6.28 9.26
C ASP A 117 3.43 5.95 7.84
N THR A 118 2.99 6.97 7.06
CA THR A 118 2.36 6.80 5.74
C THR A 118 2.97 7.79 4.76
N ASP A 119 3.52 7.31 3.65
CA ASP A 119 4.09 8.14 2.58
C ASP A 119 3.03 8.59 1.56
N ASN A 120 2.00 7.78 1.33
CA ASN A 120 0.94 8.05 0.36
C ASN A 120 -0.19 8.89 0.97
N ILE A 121 0.02 10.21 1.04
CA ILE A 121 -0.86 11.18 1.69
C ILE A 121 -1.60 12.13 0.74
N SER A 122 -1.32 12.08 -0.57
CA SER A 122 -1.92 13.01 -1.57
C SER A 122 -3.44 12.87 -1.66
N THR A 123 -3.95 11.65 -1.47
CA THR A 123 -5.37 11.31 -1.45
C THR A 123 -5.75 10.68 -0.10
N LEU A 124 -6.80 11.20 0.52
CA LEU A 124 -7.39 10.64 1.73
C LEU A 124 -8.68 9.91 1.37
N TYR A 125 -8.82 8.68 1.82
CA TYR A 125 -10.05 7.91 1.62
C TYR A 125 -11.00 8.07 2.81
N ALA A 126 -12.22 8.51 2.53
CA ALA A 126 -13.26 8.64 3.54
C ALA A 126 -14.09 7.35 3.61
N VAL A 127 -14.22 6.79 4.80
CA VAL A 127 -14.98 5.56 5.05
C VAL A 127 -16.08 5.77 6.08
N ASP A 128 -17.15 4.98 6.00
CA ASP A 128 -18.19 4.95 7.00
C ASP A 128 -17.77 4.21 8.29
N ALA A 129 -18.72 4.02 9.22
CA ALA A 129 -18.48 3.30 10.48
C ALA A 129 -18.11 1.81 10.30
N ASN A 130 -18.41 1.24 9.13
CA ASN A 130 -18.17 -0.15 8.80
C ASN A 130 -16.92 -0.34 7.93
N GLY A 131 -16.21 0.74 7.59
CA GLY A 131 -15.07 0.74 6.70
C GLY A 131 -15.44 0.74 5.20
N VAL A 132 -16.71 0.95 4.86
CA VAL A 132 -17.16 1.06 3.47
C VAL A 132 -16.72 2.40 2.91
N LEU A 133 -16.16 2.40 1.69
CA LEU A 133 -15.72 3.62 1.02
C LEU A 133 -16.90 4.57 0.75
N ALA A 134 -16.82 5.78 1.26
CA ALA A 134 -17.76 6.86 1.00
C ALA A 134 -17.27 7.79 -0.13
N GLY A 135 -15.97 7.90 -0.32
CA GLY A 135 -15.35 8.72 -1.36
C GLY A 135 -13.89 9.04 -1.02
N ALA A 136 -13.32 9.98 -1.76
CA ALA A 136 -11.94 10.43 -1.56
C ALA A 136 -11.88 11.96 -1.42
N ILE A 137 -10.83 12.45 -0.81
CA ILE A 137 -10.54 13.88 -0.64
C ILE A 137 -9.09 14.12 -1.07
N ASP A 138 -8.88 15.07 -1.96
CA ASP A 138 -7.54 15.55 -2.29
C ASP A 138 -6.95 16.32 -1.11
N LEU A 139 -5.70 16.07 -0.78
CA LEU A 139 -5.01 16.74 0.33
C LEU A 139 -5.07 18.26 0.21
N LYS A 140 -4.94 18.80 -1.00
CA LYS A 140 -5.02 20.23 -1.25
C LYS A 140 -6.40 20.78 -0.88
N GLU A 141 -7.49 20.07 -1.26
CA GLU A 141 -8.84 20.48 -0.91
C GLU A 141 -9.06 20.48 0.61
N LEU A 142 -8.53 19.49 1.33
CA LEU A 142 -8.56 19.45 2.79
C LEU A 142 -7.81 20.63 3.41
N ILE A 143 -6.63 21.00 2.88
CA ILE A 143 -5.79 22.11 3.39
C ILE A 143 -6.48 23.47 3.22
N ILE A 144 -7.16 23.71 2.08
CA ILE A 144 -7.77 25.00 1.79
C ILE A 144 -9.16 25.16 2.39
N ALA A 145 -9.81 24.07 2.81
CA ALA A 145 -11.14 24.08 3.41
C ALA A 145 -11.13 24.73 4.81
N ARG A 146 -12.27 25.29 5.21
CA ARG A 146 -12.43 25.86 6.56
C ARG A 146 -12.51 24.73 7.59
N GLU A 147 -11.90 24.91 8.74
CA GLU A 147 -11.83 23.89 9.81
C GLU A 147 -13.20 23.37 10.28
N THR A 148 -14.25 24.19 10.16
CA THR A 148 -15.61 23.84 10.58
C THR A 148 -16.46 23.22 9.46
N THR A 149 -15.95 23.15 8.23
CA THR A 149 -16.63 22.53 7.09
C THR A 149 -16.79 21.03 7.35
N ALA A 150 -17.95 20.48 7.00
CA ALA A 150 -18.16 19.04 7.00
C ALA A 150 -17.36 18.40 5.85
N LEU A 151 -16.87 17.17 6.02
CA LEU A 151 -16.15 16.50 4.95
C LEU A 151 -17.03 16.23 3.73
N ASP A 152 -18.33 16.02 3.91
CA ASP A 152 -19.29 15.81 2.82
C ASP A 152 -19.30 16.96 1.80
N ASP A 153 -18.93 18.18 2.22
CA ASP A 153 -18.90 19.36 1.33
C ASP A 153 -17.68 19.36 0.38
N ILE A 154 -16.66 18.57 0.68
CA ILE A 154 -15.41 18.45 -0.11
C ILE A 154 -15.13 17.01 -0.58
N LEU A 155 -16.04 16.09 -0.25
CA LEU A 155 -15.90 14.67 -0.57
C LEU A 155 -16.24 14.39 -2.03
N MET A 156 -15.34 13.76 -2.74
CA MET A 156 -15.57 13.23 -4.08
C MET A 156 -16.22 11.84 -3.97
N THR A 157 -17.54 11.78 -4.08
CA THR A 157 -18.31 10.52 -3.97
C THR A 157 -18.27 9.67 -5.24
N SER A 158 -17.95 10.25 -6.39
CA SER A 158 -17.80 9.55 -7.67
C SER A 158 -16.32 9.22 -7.97
N TYR A 159 -15.58 8.83 -6.96
CA TYR A 159 -14.18 8.46 -7.10
C TYR A 159 -14.05 7.04 -7.69
N PRO A 160 -13.13 6.80 -8.64
CA PRO A 160 -12.93 5.47 -9.21
C PRO A 160 -12.37 4.49 -8.17
N TYR A 161 -12.68 3.21 -8.32
CA TYR A 161 -12.18 2.15 -7.46
C TYR A 161 -12.06 0.83 -8.25
N VAL A 162 -11.34 -0.12 -7.66
CA VAL A 162 -11.23 -1.50 -8.15
C VAL A 162 -11.43 -2.48 -6.98
N TYR A 163 -11.73 -3.75 -7.28
CA TYR A 163 -11.81 -4.79 -6.25
C TYR A 163 -10.49 -5.57 -6.18
N ALA A 164 -10.16 -6.05 -4.98
CA ALA A 164 -8.93 -6.78 -4.73
C ALA A 164 -8.86 -8.14 -5.45
N ASP A 165 -10.02 -8.76 -5.69
CA ASP A 165 -10.20 -10.04 -6.39
C ASP A 165 -10.43 -9.90 -7.91
N GLU A 166 -10.36 -8.68 -8.47
CA GLU A 166 -10.37 -8.48 -9.92
C GLU A 166 -9.02 -8.89 -10.51
N LEU A 167 -9.06 -9.51 -11.69
CA LEU A 167 -7.85 -9.77 -12.46
C LEU A 167 -7.31 -8.48 -13.06
N VAL A 168 -6.00 -8.33 -13.08
CA VAL A 168 -5.31 -7.16 -13.64
C VAL A 168 -5.71 -6.98 -15.10
N GLU A 169 -5.71 -8.05 -15.93
CA GLU A 169 -6.08 -8.02 -17.35
C GLU A 169 -7.49 -7.50 -17.59
N ASP A 170 -8.45 -7.78 -16.70
CA ASP A 170 -9.84 -7.34 -16.82
C ASP A 170 -10.06 -5.86 -16.50
N CYS A 171 -9.20 -5.25 -15.71
CA CYS A 171 -9.40 -3.88 -15.22
C CYS A 171 -8.35 -2.87 -15.68
N VAL A 172 -7.22 -3.29 -16.25
CA VAL A 172 -6.12 -2.39 -16.64
C VAL A 172 -6.55 -1.30 -17.64
N GLU A 173 -7.37 -1.62 -18.63
CA GLU A 173 -7.95 -0.65 -19.58
C GLU A 173 -8.78 0.43 -18.86
N ARG A 174 -9.54 0.03 -17.83
CA ARG A 174 -10.33 0.93 -16.99
C ARG A 174 -9.44 1.78 -16.11
N ILE A 175 -8.43 1.18 -15.47
CA ILE A 175 -7.45 1.85 -14.62
C ILE A 175 -6.66 2.90 -15.42
N ARG A 176 -6.25 2.56 -16.65
CA ARG A 176 -5.54 3.48 -17.56
C ARG A 176 -6.32 4.76 -17.87
N ALA A 177 -7.65 4.69 -17.84
CA ALA A 177 -8.50 5.85 -18.12
C ALA A 177 -8.60 6.81 -16.92
N TYR A 178 -8.12 6.41 -15.74
CA TYR A 178 -8.13 7.23 -14.53
C TYR A 178 -6.95 8.20 -14.51
N SER A 179 -7.18 9.37 -13.95
CA SER A 179 -6.17 10.45 -13.84
C SER A 179 -5.83 10.79 -12.39
N GLU A 180 -6.30 9.98 -11.47
CA GLU A 180 -6.13 10.14 -10.05
C GLU A 180 -4.75 9.69 -9.59
N ASP A 181 -4.21 10.32 -8.54
CA ASP A 181 -2.88 10.00 -7.98
C ASP A 181 -2.84 8.62 -7.32
N SER A 182 -3.99 8.11 -6.87
CA SER A 182 -4.13 6.75 -6.36
C SER A 182 -5.57 6.26 -6.50
N ILE A 183 -5.74 4.94 -6.60
CA ILE A 183 -7.04 4.29 -6.79
C ILE A 183 -7.32 3.38 -5.59
N PRO A 184 -8.44 3.57 -4.85
CA PRO A 184 -8.78 2.71 -3.72
C PRO A 184 -9.13 1.31 -4.19
N VAL A 185 -8.65 0.32 -3.44
CA VAL A 185 -8.96 -1.09 -3.62
C VAL A 185 -9.95 -1.53 -2.57
N LEU A 186 -11.03 -2.16 -3.00
CA LEU A 186 -12.13 -2.62 -2.13
C LEU A 186 -12.16 -4.14 -2.06
N ASN A 187 -12.62 -4.67 -0.95
CA ASN A 187 -12.99 -6.07 -0.86
C ASN A 187 -14.45 -6.31 -1.33
N ALA A 188 -14.90 -7.56 -1.35
CA ALA A 188 -16.26 -7.95 -1.75
C ALA A 188 -17.38 -7.29 -0.93
N ASP A 189 -17.10 -6.79 0.27
CA ASP A 189 -18.05 -6.06 1.13
C ASP A 189 -18.02 -4.54 0.88
N ASN A 190 -17.38 -4.06 -0.18
CA ASN A 190 -17.11 -2.64 -0.49
C ASN A 190 -16.31 -1.90 0.59
N ARG A 191 -15.57 -2.62 1.42
CA ARG A 191 -14.68 -2.02 2.41
C ARG A 191 -13.33 -1.70 1.78
N LEU A 192 -12.80 -0.55 2.14
CA LEU A 192 -11.45 -0.16 1.76
C LEU A 192 -10.43 -1.11 2.37
N CYS A 193 -9.58 -1.72 1.53
CA CYS A 193 -8.56 -2.67 1.96
C CYS A 193 -7.17 -2.37 1.44
N GLY A 194 -7.03 -1.50 0.44
CA GLY A 194 -5.76 -1.10 -0.15
C GLY A 194 -5.89 0.10 -1.07
N ALA A 195 -4.80 0.44 -1.71
CA ALA A 195 -4.75 1.44 -2.78
C ALA A 195 -3.73 1.02 -3.85
N LEU A 196 -3.98 1.39 -5.11
CA LEU A 196 -2.99 1.37 -6.18
C LEU A 196 -2.39 2.77 -6.29
N THR A 197 -1.08 2.89 -6.18
CA THR A 197 -0.37 4.17 -6.41
C THR A 197 -0.27 4.47 -7.90
N ALA A 198 -0.03 5.73 -8.26
CA ALA A 198 0.21 6.12 -9.66
C ALA A 198 1.39 5.35 -10.28
N GLN A 199 2.40 5.00 -9.50
CA GLN A 199 3.54 4.20 -9.95
C GLN A 199 3.08 2.79 -10.33
N VAL A 200 2.37 2.09 -9.45
CA VAL A 200 1.83 0.74 -9.72
C VAL A 200 0.91 0.75 -10.93
N VAL A 201 0.04 1.76 -11.05
CA VAL A 201 -0.83 1.91 -12.23
C VAL A 201 -0.01 2.05 -13.51
N ALA A 202 1.08 2.84 -13.49
CA ALA A 202 1.94 2.99 -14.65
C ALA A 202 2.67 1.68 -15.02
N GLU A 203 3.11 0.91 -14.03
CA GLU A 203 3.74 -0.40 -14.21
C GLU A 203 2.75 -1.39 -14.84
N LEU A 204 1.54 -1.54 -14.30
CA LEU A 204 0.50 -2.44 -14.83
C LEU A 204 0.14 -2.12 -16.30
N VAL A 205 0.08 -0.82 -16.63
CA VAL A 205 -0.20 -0.38 -18.02
C VAL A 205 1.00 -0.63 -18.94
N ALA A 206 2.24 -0.55 -18.44
CA ALA A 206 3.43 -0.80 -19.22
C ALA A 206 3.63 -2.29 -19.50
N ASP A 207 3.34 -3.15 -18.53
CA ASP A 207 3.44 -4.61 -18.67
C ASP A 207 2.51 -5.12 -19.77
N GLU A 208 1.24 -4.64 -19.81
CA GLU A 208 0.29 -5.02 -20.86
C GLU A 208 0.74 -4.56 -22.25
N LEU A 209 1.34 -3.37 -22.36
CA LEU A 209 1.85 -2.87 -23.64
C LEU A 209 3.13 -3.56 -24.13
N GLY A 210 3.84 -4.25 -23.26
CA GLY A 210 5.07 -4.98 -23.54
C GLY A 210 4.83 -6.43 -23.99
N GLU A 211 3.62 -6.96 -23.81
CA GLU A 211 3.23 -8.31 -24.25
C GLU A 211 2.68 -8.38 -25.68
N ASP A 212 2.48 -7.23 -26.35
CA ASP A 212 2.12 -7.11 -27.79
C ASP A 212 3.39 -6.98 -28.66
#